data_98635987fab0469e79a7f690078bd5b8
#
_entry.id   98635987fab0469e79a7f690078bd5b8
#
_cell.length_a   1.000
_cell.length_b   1.000
_cell.length_c   1.000
_cell.angle_alpha   90.00
_cell.angle_beta   90.00
_cell.angle_gamma   90.00
#
_symmetry.space_group_name_H-M   'P 1'
#
loop_
_entity.id
_entity.type
_entity.pdbx_description
1 polymer ?
#
loop_
_entity_poly.entity_id
_entity_poly.type
_entity_poly.pdbx_seq_one_letter_code
_entity_poly.pdbx_strand_id
1 'polypeptide(L)'
;MINNYLPTDYQSFIATSRYARWIDEDKRRENWGETVDRFMDNVVRRNLDIDTVGIALELREAILNLEVMPSMRSVMTAGPALDRDNTAGYNCSYLPVDDMKSFDEAMYILLCGTGVGFSVESQYVSKLPEVPTLFKSEDIIVVHDSKEGWAKGLRKLIAMLYSGEIPTWDVSKVRPAGAKLKVFGGRASGPAPLVDLFNFVTDKFKDAEGRRLSSIEVHDIMCKIGEVVVVGGVRRSAMISLSNLSDDRMRNAKSGEWWDDPAQGIKRQGQRALANNSVAYTEKPDMETFLTEWTSLVKSKSGERGIFSRVASKKQAAK
;
A
#
# COMPACT_ATOMS: atom_id res chain seq x y z
N MET A 1 -9.64 9.26 -38.57
CA MET A 1 -10.67 9.95 -37.80
C MET A 1 -10.50 9.51 -36.36
N ILE A 2 -10.13 10.42 -35.48
CA ILE A 2 -10.06 10.14 -34.04
C ILE A 2 -11.51 10.08 -33.58
N ASN A 3 -12.03 8.87 -33.40
CA ASN A 3 -13.35 8.69 -32.77
C ASN A 3 -13.25 9.17 -31.33
N ASN A 4 -13.70 10.37 -31.08
CA ASN A 4 -13.59 11.00 -29.78
C ASN A 4 -14.83 10.62 -28.96
N TYR A 5 -14.84 9.39 -28.42
CA TYR A 5 -15.89 8.92 -27.48
C TYR A 5 -15.91 9.72 -26.19
N LEU A 6 -14.82 10.41 -25.89
CA LEU A 6 -14.69 11.19 -24.65
C LEU A 6 -15.15 12.63 -24.88
N PRO A 7 -16.11 13.13 -24.07
CA PRO A 7 -16.78 14.41 -24.31
C PRO A 7 -15.88 15.66 -24.21
N THR A 8 -14.77 15.55 -23.47
CA THR A 8 -13.88 16.71 -23.23
C THR A 8 -12.42 16.37 -23.40
N ASP A 9 -11.61 17.37 -23.72
CA ASP A 9 -10.14 17.23 -23.82
C ASP A 9 -9.52 16.80 -22.48
N TYR A 10 -10.10 17.24 -21.36
CA TYR A 10 -9.63 16.81 -20.03
C TYR A 10 -9.85 15.30 -19.80
N GLN A 11 -11.01 14.77 -20.18
CA GLN A 11 -11.28 13.34 -20.09
C GLN A 11 -10.36 12.55 -21.02
N SER A 12 -10.10 13.04 -22.22
CA SER A 12 -9.16 12.45 -23.18
C SER A 12 -7.73 12.44 -22.62
N PHE A 13 -7.30 13.54 -22.01
CA PHE A 13 -6.00 13.64 -21.33
C PHE A 13 -5.88 12.63 -20.18
N ILE A 14 -6.89 12.54 -19.31
CA ILE A 14 -6.89 11.60 -18.19
C ILE A 14 -6.88 10.15 -18.68
N ALA A 15 -7.72 9.79 -19.66
CA ALA A 15 -7.74 8.46 -20.24
C ALA A 15 -6.37 8.07 -20.82
N THR A 16 -5.78 8.95 -21.62
CA THR A 16 -4.49 8.70 -22.25
C THR A 16 -3.35 8.65 -21.23
N SER A 17 -3.32 9.57 -20.26
CA SER A 17 -2.20 9.66 -19.32
C SER A 17 -2.23 8.60 -18.21
N ARG A 18 -3.42 8.10 -17.82
CA ARG A 18 -3.59 7.24 -16.65
C ARG A 18 -3.97 5.79 -16.99
N TYR A 19 -4.73 5.56 -18.06
CA TYR A 19 -5.33 4.25 -18.36
C TYR A 19 -4.79 3.60 -19.63
N ALA A 20 -4.44 4.40 -20.63
CA ALA A 20 -3.92 3.92 -21.91
C ALA A 20 -2.54 3.28 -21.76
N ARG A 21 -2.36 2.10 -22.37
CA ARG A 21 -1.07 1.42 -22.46
C ARG A 21 -0.24 1.99 -23.60
N TRP A 22 1.07 1.85 -23.47
CA TRP A 22 1.99 2.17 -24.54
C TRP A 22 2.06 1.02 -25.53
N ILE A 23 1.90 1.31 -26.83
CA ILE A 23 2.03 0.38 -27.95
C ILE A 23 3.40 0.61 -28.57
N ASP A 24 4.31 -0.36 -28.42
CA ASP A 24 5.71 -0.22 -28.83
C ASP A 24 5.86 -0.15 -30.37
N GLU A 25 5.01 -0.88 -31.09
CA GLU A 25 5.01 -0.91 -32.57
C GLU A 25 4.64 0.43 -33.15
N ASP A 26 3.59 1.07 -32.63
CA ASP A 26 3.08 2.35 -33.10
C ASP A 26 3.76 3.56 -32.45
N LYS A 27 4.58 3.35 -31.42
CA LYS A 27 5.22 4.38 -30.60
C LYS A 27 4.24 5.41 -30.04
N ARG A 28 3.06 4.96 -29.67
CA ARG A 28 1.98 5.78 -29.09
C ARG A 28 1.29 5.09 -27.93
N ARG A 29 0.43 5.79 -27.26
CA ARG A 29 -0.50 5.19 -26.31
C ARG A 29 -1.79 4.73 -27.02
N GLU A 30 -2.48 3.78 -26.38
CA GLU A 30 -3.83 3.39 -26.78
C GLU A 30 -4.76 4.60 -26.83
N ASN A 31 -5.72 4.60 -27.74
CA ASN A 31 -6.90 5.46 -27.64
C ASN A 31 -7.95 4.83 -26.68
N TRP A 32 -9.06 5.55 -26.45
CA TRP A 32 -10.10 5.07 -25.53
C TRP A 32 -10.73 3.76 -26.00
N GLY A 33 -11.03 3.61 -27.29
CA GLY A 33 -11.57 2.38 -27.84
C GLY A 33 -10.65 1.19 -27.62
N GLU A 34 -9.35 1.33 -27.92
CA GLU A 34 -8.35 0.28 -27.69
C GLU A 34 -8.20 -0.08 -26.20
N THR A 35 -8.31 0.90 -25.32
CA THR A 35 -8.31 0.68 -23.86
C THR A 35 -9.51 -0.14 -23.43
N VAL A 36 -10.70 0.17 -23.95
CA VAL A 36 -11.94 -0.59 -23.68
C VAL A 36 -11.84 -2.00 -24.27
N ASP A 37 -11.36 -2.16 -25.49
CA ASP A 37 -11.19 -3.47 -26.12
C ASP A 37 -10.24 -4.35 -25.31
N ARG A 38 -9.13 -3.83 -24.86
CA ARG A 38 -8.22 -4.55 -23.96
C ARG A 38 -8.90 -4.98 -22.66
N PHE A 39 -9.73 -4.13 -22.06
CA PHE A 39 -10.50 -4.50 -20.87
C PHE A 39 -11.51 -5.61 -21.18
N MET A 40 -12.25 -5.49 -22.27
CA MET A 40 -13.22 -6.50 -22.70
C MET A 40 -12.55 -7.86 -22.93
N ASP A 41 -11.41 -7.89 -23.61
CA ASP A 41 -10.72 -9.13 -23.95
C ASP A 41 -10.07 -9.81 -22.74
N ASN A 42 -9.46 -9.01 -21.84
CA ASN A 42 -8.66 -9.57 -20.75
C ASN A 42 -9.41 -9.72 -19.45
N VAL A 43 -10.55 -9.06 -19.27
CA VAL A 43 -11.33 -9.13 -18.03
C VAL A 43 -12.72 -9.72 -18.30
N VAL A 44 -13.48 -9.11 -19.20
CA VAL A 44 -14.88 -9.51 -19.39
C VAL A 44 -14.97 -10.90 -20.04
N ARG A 45 -14.41 -11.09 -21.22
CA ARG A 45 -14.52 -12.35 -21.97
C ARG A 45 -13.86 -13.55 -21.29
N ARG A 46 -12.85 -13.32 -20.44
CA ARG A 46 -12.19 -14.41 -19.69
C ARG A 46 -12.96 -14.89 -18.47
N ASN A 47 -13.85 -14.04 -17.93
CA ASN A 47 -14.54 -14.33 -16.68
C ASN A 47 -16.05 -14.54 -16.84
N LEU A 48 -16.58 -14.40 -18.05
CA LEU A 48 -17.96 -14.69 -18.37
C LEU A 48 -18.03 -15.98 -19.20
N ASP A 49 -18.84 -16.95 -18.76
CA ASP A 49 -19.25 -18.08 -19.60
C ASP A 49 -20.10 -17.55 -20.75
N ILE A 50 -19.53 -17.53 -21.96
CA ILE A 50 -20.08 -16.73 -23.03
C ILE A 50 -20.76 -17.61 -24.10
N ASP A 51 -22.04 -17.83 -23.91
CA ASP A 51 -23.00 -17.85 -25.00
C ASP A 51 -23.57 -16.44 -25.31
N THR A 52 -22.85 -15.37 -24.87
CA THR A 52 -23.37 -14.00 -24.75
C THR A 52 -22.58 -12.99 -25.59
N VAL A 53 -22.32 -13.27 -26.86
CA VAL A 53 -21.69 -12.29 -27.79
C VAL A 53 -22.50 -10.99 -27.81
N GLY A 54 -23.82 -11.04 -27.73
CA GLY A 54 -24.70 -9.86 -27.69
C GLY A 54 -24.44 -9.00 -26.44
N ILE A 55 -24.39 -9.60 -25.26
CA ILE A 55 -24.14 -8.87 -23.99
C ILE A 55 -22.74 -8.25 -23.98
N ALA A 56 -21.73 -8.93 -24.51
CA ALA A 56 -20.38 -8.40 -24.58
C ALA A 56 -20.29 -7.16 -25.49
N LEU A 57 -21.03 -7.15 -26.62
CA LEU A 57 -21.10 -5.98 -27.50
C LEU A 57 -21.84 -4.82 -26.84
N GLU A 58 -22.98 -5.09 -26.24
CA GLU A 58 -23.76 -4.09 -25.50
C GLU A 58 -22.94 -3.45 -24.38
N LEU A 59 -22.25 -4.27 -23.57
CA LEU A 59 -21.38 -3.78 -22.49
C LEU A 59 -20.21 -2.94 -23.04
N ARG A 60 -19.61 -3.38 -24.15
CA ARG A 60 -18.55 -2.62 -24.81
C ARG A 60 -19.03 -1.22 -25.23
N GLU A 61 -20.18 -1.14 -25.89
CA GLU A 61 -20.75 0.14 -26.34
C GLU A 61 -21.13 1.03 -25.12
N ALA A 62 -21.73 0.47 -24.09
CA ALA A 62 -22.06 1.19 -22.86
C ALA A 62 -20.81 1.79 -22.17
N ILE A 63 -19.69 1.05 -22.15
CA ILE A 63 -18.42 1.55 -21.59
C ILE A 63 -17.82 2.64 -22.51
N LEU A 64 -17.84 2.43 -23.84
CA LEU A 64 -17.33 3.41 -24.81
C LEU A 64 -18.05 4.76 -24.67
N ASN A 65 -19.37 4.72 -24.52
CA ASN A 65 -20.22 5.89 -24.39
C ASN A 65 -20.30 6.47 -22.97
N LEU A 66 -19.56 5.89 -22.00
CA LEU A 66 -19.56 6.29 -20.60
C LEU A 66 -20.90 6.13 -19.87
N GLU A 67 -21.80 5.27 -20.37
CA GLU A 67 -23.06 4.94 -19.71
C GLU A 67 -22.82 4.05 -18.50
N VAL A 68 -21.82 3.18 -18.59
CA VAL A 68 -21.32 2.32 -17.50
C VAL A 68 -19.82 2.47 -17.40
N MET A 69 -19.32 2.65 -16.17
CA MET A 69 -17.89 2.72 -15.92
C MET A 69 -17.46 1.57 -15.01
N PRO A 70 -16.67 0.61 -15.50
CA PRO A 70 -16.10 -0.43 -14.65
C PRO A 70 -15.05 0.14 -13.71
N SER A 71 -14.54 -0.68 -12.78
CA SER A 71 -13.41 -0.27 -11.95
C SER A 71 -12.28 0.27 -12.81
N MET A 72 -11.94 1.54 -12.63
CA MET A 72 -10.84 2.17 -13.36
C MET A 72 -9.52 1.47 -13.11
N ARG A 73 -9.37 0.84 -11.95
CA ARG A 73 -8.21 0.02 -11.62
C ARG A 73 -8.13 -1.21 -12.54
N SER A 74 -9.24 -1.92 -12.72
CA SER A 74 -9.31 -3.08 -13.63
C SER A 74 -9.06 -2.65 -15.07
N VAL A 75 -9.62 -1.53 -15.52
CA VAL A 75 -9.36 -0.99 -16.86
C VAL A 75 -7.87 -0.68 -17.05
N MET A 76 -7.24 -0.03 -16.06
CA MET A 76 -5.82 0.32 -16.12
C MET A 76 -4.91 -0.92 -16.15
N THR A 77 -5.24 -1.97 -15.38
CA THR A 77 -4.38 -3.14 -15.17
C THR A 77 -4.70 -4.33 -16.06
N ALA A 78 -5.83 -4.31 -16.79
CA ALA A 78 -6.21 -5.37 -17.72
C ALA A 78 -5.05 -5.79 -18.67
N GLY A 79 -4.88 -7.09 -18.87
CA GLY A 79 -3.80 -7.70 -19.62
C GLY A 79 -2.64 -8.17 -18.71
N PRO A 80 -1.38 -8.06 -19.14
CA PRO A 80 -0.22 -8.73 -18.49
C PRO A 80 -0.05 -8.49 -17.00
N ALA A 81 -0.56 -7.38 -16.46
CA ALA A 81 -0.47 -7.09 -15.02
C ALA A 81 -1.42 -7.99 -14.21
N LEU A 82 -2.68 -8.14 -14.66
CA LEU A 82 -3.66 -9.04 -14.03
C LEU A 82 -3.35 -10.51 -14.31
N ASP A 83 -2.81 -10.82 -15.50
CA ASP A 83 -2.39 -12.20 -15.84
C ASP A 83 -1.31 -12.71 -14.88
N ARG A 84 -0.44 -11.81 -14.44
CA ARG A 84 0.62 -12.15 -13.47
C ARG A 84 0.06 -12.28 -12.06
N ASP A 85 -0.80 -11.36 -11.64
CA ASP A 85 -1.31 -11.28 -10.27
C ASP A 85 -2.57 -10.43 -10.21
N ASN A 86 -3.69 -11.06 -9.85
CA ASN A 86 -4.98 -10.41 -9.72
C ASN A 86 -5.02 -9.34 -8.62
N THR A 87 -4.10 -9.35 -7.67
CA THR A 87 -3.99 -8.32 -6.62
C THR A 87 -3.90 -6.92 -7.22
N ALA A 88 -3.26 -6.78 -8.39
CA ALA A 88 -3.17 -5.50 -9.10
C ALA A 88 -4.53 -4.90 -9.52
N GLY A 89 -5.58 -5.71 -9.60
CA GLY A 89 -6.94 -5.28 -9.95
C GLY A 89 -7.71 -4.64 -8.79
N TYR A 90 -7.24 -4.80 -7.55
CA TYR A 90 -7.91 -4.27 -6.36
C TYR A 90 -7.37 -2.89 -5.98
N ASN A 91 -8.26 -1.98 -5.60
CA ASN A 91 -7.87 -0.66 -5.12
C ASN A 91 -7.38 -0.67 -3.68
N CYS A 92 -8.06 -1.44 -2.83
CA CYS A 92 -7.86 -1.44 -1.39
C CYS A 92 -7.87 -2.87 -0.84
N SER A 93 -7.15 -3.04 0.25
CA SER A 93 -7.09 -4.27 1.05
C SER A 93 -7.06 -3.90 2.52
N TYR A 94 -7.20 -4.90 3.38
CA TYR A 94 -7.06 -4.75 4.82
C TYR A 94 -6.37 -5.97 5.41
N LEU A 95 -5.49 -5.73 6.37
CA LEU A 95 -4.90 -6.79 7.20
C LEU A 95 -4.71 -6.30 8.66
N PRO A 96 -4.97 -7.15 9.66
CA PRO A 96 -4.48 -6.91 11.01
C PRO A 96 -2.98 -7.24 11.08
N VAL A 97 -2.21 -6.53 11.93
CA VAL A 97 -0.81 -6.91 12.16
C VAL A 97 -0.75 -7.83 13.38
N ASP A 98 -1.04 -9.10 13.15
CA ASP A 98 -1.14 -10.15 14.18
C ASP A 98 -0.26 -11.38 13.91
N ASP A 99 0.48 -11.36 12.82
CA ASP A 99 1.46 -12.36 12.42
C ASP A 99 2.70 -11.69 11.82
N MET A 100 3.85 -12.32 11.93
CA MET A 100 5.11 -11.82 11.35
C MET A 100 5.02 -11.58 9.83
N LYS A 101 4.19 -12.36 9.13
CA LYS A 101 3.97 -12.22 7.69
C LYS A 101 3.22 -10.96 7.32
N SER A 102 2.47 -10.35 8.24
CA SER A 102 1.70 -9.13 7.96
C SER A 102 2.57 -8.02 7.37
N PHE A 103 3.82 -7.92 7.76
CA PHE A 103 4.74 -6.89 7.26
C PHE A 103 5.11 -7.08 5.78
N ASP A 104 5.51 -8.27 5.40
CA ASP A 104 5.89 -8.54 4.01
C ASP A 104 4.69 -8.69 3.08
N GLU A 105 3.55 -9.17 3.57
CA GLU A 105 2.29 -9.18 2.84
C GLU A 105 1.82 -7.75 2.52
N ALA A 106 1.88 -6.84 3.50
CA ALA A 106 1.59 -5.43 3.27
C ALA A 106 2.53 -4.83 2.21
N MET A 107 3.83 -5.11 2.29
CA MET A 107 4.80 -4.66 1.30
C MET A 107 4.46 -5.17 -0.10
N TYR A 108 4.15 -6.46 -0.22
CA TYR A 108 3.80 -7.07 -1.50
C TYR A 108 2.54 -6.46 -2.11
N ILE A 109 1.48 -6.31 -1.31
CA ILE A 109 0.21 -5.71 -1.73
C ILE A 109 0.42 -4.26 -2.19
N LEU A 110 1.16 -3.47 -1.43
CA LEU A 110 1.51 -2.10 -1.80
C LEU A 110 2.34 -2.05 -3.10
N LEU A 111 3.29 -2.97 -3.29
CA LEU A 111 4.08 -3.10 -4.53
C LEU A 111 3.22 -3.53 -5.73
N CYS A 112 2.09 -4.19 -5.52
CA CYS A 112 1.06 -4.41 -6.54
C CYS A 112 0.24 -3.15 -6.84
N GLY A 113 0.45 -2.08 -6.08
CA GLY A 113 -0.23 -0.79 -6.23
C GLY A 113 -1.60 -0.73 -5.55
N THR A 114 -1.94 -1.67 -4.69
CA THR A 114 -3.17 -1.72 -3.91
C THR A 114 -2.94 -1.01 -2.57
N GLY A 115 -3.85 -0.15 -2.15
CA GLY A 115 -3.81 0.50 -0.83
C GLY A 115 -4.03 -0.51 0.29
N VAL A 116 -3.39 -0.29 1.44
CA VAL A 116 -3.49 -1.19 2.59
C VAL A 116 -4.03 -0.46 3.81
N GLY A 117 -5.21 -0.86 4.27
CA GLY A 117 -5.65 -0.59 5.63
C GLY A 117 -5.04 -1.61 6.58
N PHE A 118 -4.46 -1.17 7.67
CA PHE A 118 -3.89 -2.09 8.66
C PHE A 118 -4.31 -1.72 10.08
N SER A 119 -4.34 -2.72 10.96
CA SER A 119 -4.67 -2.49 12.36
C SER A 119 -3.49 -2.80 13.26
N VAL A 120 -3.19 -1.84 14.15
CA VAL A 120 -2.24 -1.98 15.26
C VAL A 120 -2.96 -2.03 16.60
N GLU A 121 -4.24 -2.39 16.60
CA GLU A 121 -5.03 -2.56 17.83
C GLU A 121 -4.42 -3.67 18.70
N SER A 122 -4.47 -3.49 20.01
CA SER A 122 -3.79 -4.36 20.98
C SER A 122 -4.16 -5.84 20.86
N GLN A 123 -5.42 -6.16 20.51
CA GLN A 123 -5.88 -7.54 20.29
C GLN A 123 -5.20 -8.24 19.10
N TYR A 124 -4.55 -7.50 18.22
CA TYR A 124 -3.77 -8.03 17.10
C TYR A 124 -2.27 -8.02 17.45
N VAL A 125 -1.72 -6.85 17.79
CA VAL A 125 -0.28 -6.71 18.06
C VAL A 125 0.19 -7.60 19.22
N SER A 126 -0.67 -7.88 20.21
CA SER A 126 -0.33 -8.79 21.31
C SER A 126 -0.07 -10.24 20.89
N LYS A 127 -0.48 -10.63 19.67
CA LYS A 127 -0.20 -11.97 19.12
C LYS A 127 1.21 -12.09 18.52
N LEU A 128 1.87 -10.97 18.23
CA LEU A 128 3.26 -11.00 17.78
C LEU A 128 4.15 -11.57 18.88
N PRO A 129 5.19 -12.33 18.52
CA PRO A 129 6.15 -12.86 19.50
C PRO A 129 6.86 -11.76 20.28
N GLU A 130 7.44 -12.12 21.39
CA GLU A 130 8.44 -11.27 22.08
C GLU A 130 9.71 -11.24 21.25
N VAL A 131 10.35 -10.08 21.22
CA VAL A 131 11.65 -9.93 20.58
C VAL A 131 12.71 -10.50 21.54
N PRO A 132 13.43 -11.55 21.15
CA PRO A 132 14.49 -12.14 21.97
C PRO A 132 15.70 -11.20 22.03
N THR A 133 16.68 -11.55 22.85
CA THR A 133 18.01 -10.92 22.78
C THR A 133 18.63 -11.17 21.39
N LEU A 134 19.17 -10.09 20.81
CA LEU A 134 19.63 -10.10 19.41
C LEU A 134 21.17 -10.22 19.33
N PHE A 135 21.63 -11.14 18.51
CA PHE A 135 23.05 -11.36 18.23
C PHE A 135 23.34 -11.23 16.75
N LYS A 136 24.51 -10.74 16.39
CA LYS A 136 24.94 -10.72 14.98
C LYS A 136 25.04 -12.12 14.43
N SER A 137 24.46 -12.34 13.25
CA SER A 137 24.55 -13.58 12.48
C SER A 137 25.50 -13.40 11.30
N GLU A 138 26.11 -14.49 10.85
CA GLU A 138 26.91 -14.53 9.61
C GLU A 138 26.03 -14.69 8.36
N ASP A 139 24.71 -14.90 8.55
CA ASP A 139 23.77 -15.10 7.46
C ASP A 139 23.58 -13.84 6.61
N ILE A 140 23.48 -14.07 5.30
CA ILE A 140 23.29 -13.00 4.31
C ILE A 140 21.93 -13.15 3.64
N ILE A 141 21.10 -12.12 3.69
CA ILE A 141 19.85 -12.04 2.96
C ILE A 141 20.13 -11.52 1.55
N VAL A 142 20.10 -12.40 0.55
CA VAL A 142 20.21 -12.00 -0.86
C VAL A 142 18.86 -11.57 -1.38
N VAL A 143 18.76 -10.29 -1.81
CA VAL A 143 17.51 -9.71 -2.32
C VAL A 143 17.49 -9.75 -3.84
N HIS A 144 16.40 -10.28 -4.42
CA HIS A 144 16.18 -10.31 -5.86
C HIS A 144 15.40 -9.07 -6.33
N ASP A 145 15.64 -8.66 -7.59
CA ASP A 145 15.05 -7.50 -8.23
C ASP A 145 13.62 -7.74 -8.73
N SER A 146 12.71 -8.02 -7.80
CA SER A 146 11.28 -8.20 -8.04
C SER A 146 10.45 -7.82 -6.81
N LYS A 147 9.13 -7.63 -6.96
CA LYS A 147 8.20 -7.40 -5.85
C LYS A 147 8.31 -8.53 -4.82
N GLU A 148 8.29 -9.76 -5.32
CA GLU A 148 8.40 -10.98 -4.55
C GLU A 148 9.76 -11.07 -3.84
N GLY A 149 10.83 -10.64 -4.53
CA GLY A 149 12.18 -10.62 -3.97
C GLY A 149 12.33 -9.66 -2.80
N TRP A 150 11.75 -8.47 -2.91
CA TRP A 150 11.76 -7.47 -1.84
C TRP A 150 10.92 -7.93 -0.64
N ALA A 151 9.70 -8.41 -0.88
CA ALA A 151 8.84 -8.95 0.18
C ALA A 151 9.48 -10.15 0.88
N LYS A 152 10.07 -11.09 0.14
CA LYS A 152 10.80 -12.24 0.71
C LYS A 152 12.02 -11.80 1.52
N GLY A 153 12.73 -10.76 1.08
CA GLY A 153 13.85 -10.18 1.82
C GLY A 153 13.39 -9.65 3.19
N LEU A 154 12.31 -8.88 3.22
CA LEU A 154 11.72 -8.38 4.47
C LEU A 154 11.21 -9.52 5.35
N ARG A 155 10.53 -10.53 4.79
CA ARG A 155 10.08 -11.73 5.53
C ARG A 155 11.23 -12.42 6.23
N LYS A 156 12.36 -12.66 5.52
CA LYS A 156 13.55 -13.27 6.09
C LYS A 156 14.13 -12.44 7.21
N LEU A 157 14.26 -11.12 7.02
CA LEU A 157 14.76 -10.21 8.05
C LEU A 157 13.92 -10.31 9.32
N ILE A 158 12.60 -10.18 9.22
CA ILE A 158 11.67 -10.23 10.37
C ILE A 158 11.74 -11.60 11.07
N ALA A 159 11.76 -12.69 10.30
CA ALA A 159 11.86 -14.03 10.86
C ALA A 159 13.19 -14.24 11.64
N MET A 160 14.31 -13.77 11.10
CA MET A 160 15.61 -13.87 11.76
C MET A 160 15.67 -13.01 13.03
N LEU A 161 15.14 -11.78 12.98
CA LEU A 161 15.07 -10.92 14.16
C LEU A 161 14.24 -11.55 15.29
N TYR A 162 13.12 -12.19 14.97
CA TYR A 162 12.34 -12.95 15.95
C TYR A 162 13.00 -14.27 16.39
N SER A 163 14.00 -14.74 15.66
CA SER A 163 14.86 -15.88 16.08
C SER A 163 16.09 -15.44 16.88
N GLY A 164 16.27 -14.12 17.12
CA GLY A 164 17.40 -13.60 17.86
C GLY A 164 18.64 -13.27 16.99
N GLU A 165 18.49 -13.25 15.67
CA GLU A 165 19.59 -13.10 14.74
C GLU A 165 19.51 -11.78 13.96
N ILE A 166 20.61 -11.02 13.92
CA ILE A 166 20.76 -9.82 13.08
C ILE A 166 21.61 -10.22 11.86
N PRO A 167 20.96 -10.45 10.69
CA PRO A 167 21.68 -10.79 9.46
C PRO A 167 22.31 -9.57 8.82
N THR A 168 23.13 -9.82 7.81
CA THR A 168 23.52 -8.85 6.80
C THR A 168 22.68 -9.05 5.53
N TRP A 169 22.79 -8.14 4.54
CA TRP A 169 22.04 -8.25 3.28
C TRP A 169 22.88 -7.88 2.08
N ASP A 170 22.63 -8.61 0.99
CA ASP A 170 23.19 -8.35 -0.32
C ASP A 170 22.08 -7.89 -1.27
N VAL A 171 22.16 -6.63 -1.70
CA VAL A 171 21.25 -5.98 -2.64
C VAL A 171 21.88 -5.77 -4.02
N SER A 172 23.01 -6.39 -4.30
CA SER A 172 23.76 -6.24 -5.57
C SER A 172 22.93 -6.63 -6.80
N LYS A 173 21.96 -7.52 -6.64
CA LYS A 173 21.05 -7.95 -7.71
C LYS A 173 19.90 -6.98 -7.98
N VAL A 174 19.69 -5.97 -7.12
CA VAL A 174 18.64 -4.97 -7.31
C VAL A 174 19.12 -3.93 -8.33
N ARG A 175 18.26 -3.63 -9.32
CA ARG A 175 18.56 -2.66 -10.37
C ARG A 175 18.91 -1.29 -9.80
N PRO A 176 19.80 -0.54 -10.46
CA PRO A 176 20.21 0.79 -10.00
C PRO A 176 19.07 1.81 -10.12
N ALA A 177 19.20 2.89 -9.36
CA ALA A 177 18.31 4.05 -9.46
C ALA A 177 18.24 4.59 -10.88
N GLY A 178 17.06 5.01 -11.32
CA GLY A 178 16.83 5.56 -12.66
C GLY A 178 16.54 4.52 -13.76
N ALA A 179 16.74 3.22 -13.53
CA ALA A 179 16.39 2.18 -14.49
C ALA A 179 14.88 2.18 -14.79
N LYS A 180 14.48 1.91 -16.04
CA LYS A 180 13.06 1.87 -16.44
C LYS A 180 12.32 0.70 -15.77
N LEU A 181 11.12 0.98 -15.26
CA LEU A 181 10.19 -0.05 -14.79
C LEU A 181 9.42 -0.64 -15.96
N LYS A 182 9.40 -1.99 -16.06
CA LYS A 182 8.84 -2.69 -17.23
C LYS A 182 7.32 -2.72 -17.31
N VAL A 183 6.61 -2.65 -16.17
CA VAL A 183 5.16 -2.94 -16.12
C VAL A 183 4.31 -1.71 -15.88
N PHE A 184 4.66 -0.88 -14.92
CA PHE A 184 3.85 0.29 -14.53
C PHE A 184 4.35 1.62 -15.12
N GLY A 185 5.47 1.59 -15.83
CA GLY A 185 6.17 2.81 -16.23
C GLY A 185 6.87 3.48 -15.03
N GLY A 186 7.66 4.51 -15.30
CA GLY A 186 8.45 5.18 -14.27
C GLY A 186 9.87 4.65 -14.16
N ARG A 187 10.57 5.09 -13.12
CA ARG A 187 11.98 4.76 -12.87
C ARG A 187 12.16 4.12 -11.51
N ALA A 188 13.09 3.18 -11.42
CA ALA A 188 13.44 2.50 -10.17
C ALA A 188 14.15 3.45 -9.21
N SER A 189 13.93 3.23 -7.91
CA SER A 189 14.64 3.95 -6.82
C SER A 189 16.04 3.42 -6.54
N GLY A 190 16.37 2.25 -7.06
CA GLY A 190 17.55 1.51 -6.63
C GLY A 190 17.39 0.82 -5.28
N PRO A 191 18.45 0.23 -4.72
CA PRO A 191 18.39 -0.55 -3.49
C PRO A 191 18.35 0.31 -2.20
N ALA A 192 18.76 1.56 -2.24
CA ALA A 192 18.95 2.40 -1.05
C ALA A 192 17.70 2.48 -0.13
N PRO A 193 16.46 2.67 -0.63
CA PRO A 193 15.29 2.70 0.23
C PRO A 193 15.03 1.37 0.95
N LEU A 194 15.32 0.24 0.31
CA LEU A 194 15.17 -1.06 0.93
C LEU A 194 16.21 -1.30 2.05
N VAL A 195 17.44 -0.86 1.83
CA VAL A 195 18.50 -0.90 2.86
C VAL A 195 18.10 -0.03 4.05
N ASP A 196 17.56 1.16 3.81
CA ASP A 196 17.06 2.05 4.86
C ASP A 196 15.90 1.42 5.65
N LEU A 197 14.99 0.71 4.98
CA LEU A 197 13.93 -0.07 5.65
C LEU A 197 14.54 -1.17 6.55
N PHE A 198 15.49 -1.94 6.04
CA PHE A 198 16.08 -3.04 6.79
C PHE A 198 16.82 -2.54 8.04
N ASN A 199 17.57 -1.45 7.93
CA ASN A 199 18.18 -0.78 9.08
C ASN A 199 17.12 -0.31 10.07
N PHE A 200 16.09 0.39 9.61
CA PHE A 200 15.01 0.90 10.45
C PHE A 200 14.30 -0.22 11.22
N VAL A 201 13.96 -1.31 10.55
CA VAL A 201 13.33 -2.48 11.20
C VAL A 201 14.26 -3.08 12.24
N THR A 202 15.53 -3.28 11.89
CA THR A 202 16.53 -3.84 12.83
C THR A 202 16.67 -2.98 14.07
N ASP A 203 16.72 -1.65 13.95
CA ASP A 203 16.83 -0.76 15.07
C ASP A 203 15.57 -0.78 15.95
N LYS A 204 14.36 -0.84 15.36
CA LYS A 204 13.11 -1.02 16.12
C LYS A 204 13.07 -2.31 16.91
N PHE A 205 13.63 -3.39 16.35
CA PHE A 205 13.72 -4.67 17.07
C PHE A 205 14.74 -4.61 18.20
N LYS A 206 15.90 -3.97 18.02
CA LYS A 206 16.87 -3.76 19.11
C LYS A 206 16.26 -2.97 20.28
N ASP A 207 15.49 -1.92 19.96
CA ASP A 207 14.82 -1.11 20.99
C ASP A 207 13.73 -1.91 21.74
N ALA A 208 13.27 -3.03 21.18
CA ALA A 208 12.23 -3.89 21.71
C ALA A 208 12.74 -5.20 22.35
N GLU A 209 14.06 -5.38 22.49
CA GLU A 209 14.61 -6.61 23.11
C GLU A 209 13.96 -6.90 24.46
N GLY A 210 13.59 -8.16 24.69
CA GLY A 210 12.95 -8.65 25.92
C GLY A 210 11.48 -8.29 26.09
N ARG A 211 10.84 -7.68 25.08
CA ARG A 211 9.41 -7.36 25.06
C ARG A 211 8.80 -7.50 23.68
N ARG A 212 7.49 -7.39 23.60
CA ARG A 212 6.79 -7.28 22.31
C ARG A 212 6.92 -5.87 21.74
N LEU A 213 6.88 -5.79 20.40
CA LEU A 213 6.70 -4.52 19.72
C LEU A 213 5.39 -3.86 20.18
N SER A 214 5.44 -2.57 20.47
CA SER A 214 4.26 -1.77 20.81
C SER A 214 3.49 -1.37 19.55
N SER A 215 2.22 -0.94 19.71
CA SER A 215 1.37 -0.48 18.59
C SER A 215 2.05 0.60 17.73
N ILE A 216 2.74 1.56 18.37
CA ILE A 216 3.41 2.63 17.64
C ILE A 216 4.67 2.15 16.90
N GLU A 217 5.41 1.18 17.42
CA GLU A 217 6.56 0.60 16.73
C GLU A 217 6.13 -0.19 15.51
N VAL A 218 5.07 -0.99 15.65
CA VAL A 218 4.44 -1.71 14.53
C VAL A 218 3.93 -0.72 13.48
N HIS A 219 3.24 0.35 13.90
CA HIS A 219 2.78 1.41 13.02
C HIS A 219 3.95 2.06 12.26
N ASP A 220 5.04 2.38 12.95
CA ASP A 220 6.22 3.01 12.34
C ASP A 220 6.87 2.10 11.29
N ILE A 221 6.96 0.79 11.54
CA ILE A 221 7.46 -0.19 10.56
C ILE A 221 6.54 -0.25 9.34
N MET A 222 5.22 -0.31 9.53
CA MET A 222 4.25 -0.31 8.43
C MET A 222 4.35 0.97 7.59
N CYS A 223 4.48 2.12 8.23
CA CYS A 223 4.68 3.39 7.53
C CYS A 223 6.00 3.41 6.75
N LYS A 224 7.07 2.85 7.32
CA LYS A 224 8.37 2.75 6.64
C LYS A 224 8.31 1.84 5.41
N ILE A 225 7.54 0.74 5.46
CA ILE A 225 7.25 -0.10 4.31
C ILE A 225 6.55 0.73 3.21
N GLY A 226 5.56 1.55 3.59
CA GLY A 226 4.87 2.44 2.65
C GLY A 226 5.81 3.44 1.98
N GLU A 227 6.74 4.01 2.72
CA GLU A 227 7.75 4.94 2.20
C GLU A 227 8.61 4.31 1.11
N VAL A 228 9.11 3.10 1.34
CA VAL A 228 9.91 2.35 0.36
C VAL A 228 9.14 2.11 -0.94
N VAL A 229 7.85 1.80 -0.86
CA VAL A 229 7.01 1.58 -2.04
C VAL A 229 6.77 2.86 -2.84
N VAL A 230 6.57 4.00 -2.17
CA VAL A 230 6.40 5.31 -2.82
C VAL A 230 7.66 5.71 -3.57
N VAL A 231 8.80 5.62 -2.92
CA VAL A 231 10.10 5.94 -3.53
C VAL A 231 10.43 4.97 -4.65
N GLY A 232 9.98 3.70 -4.55
CA GLY A 232 10.12 2.68 -5.58
C GLY A 232 9.40 2.97 -6.91
N GLY A 233 8.69 4.11 -7.02
CA GLY A 233 8.08 4.60 -8.26
C GLY A 233 6.80 3.86 -8.68
N VAL A 234 6.28 2.94 -7.86
CA VAL A 234 5.12 2.12 -8.23
C VAL A 234 3.79 2.88 -8.09
N ARG A 235 3.63 3.72 -7.11
CA ARG A 235 2.51 4.67 -6.88
C ARG A 235 2.63 5.32 -5.52
N ARG A 236 1.86 6.38 -5.27
CA ARG A 236 1.68 6.88 -3.90
C ARG A 236 1.10 5.75 -3.06
N SER A 237 1.80 5.36 -2.01
CA SER A 237 1.31 4.47 -0.99
C SER A 237 0.06 5.09 -0.36
N ALA A 238 -1.04 4.34 -0.35
CA ALA A 238 -2.28 4.76 0.30
C ALA A 238 -2.51 3.79 1.46
N MET A 239 -2.32 4.27 2.69
CA MET A 239 -2.52 3.46 3.88
C MET A 239 -3.43 4.16 4.88
N ILE A 240 -4.12 3.37 5.67
CA ILE A 240 -4.84 3.80 6.87
C ILE A 240 -4.46 2.88 8.02
N SER A 241 -4.12 3.46 9.16
CA SER A 241 -3.81 2.76 10.40
C SER A 241 -5.00 2.84 11.36
N LEU A 242 -5.43 1.71 11.88
CA LEU A 242 -6.46 1.62 12.91
C LEU A 242 -5.83 1.29 14.26
N SER A 243 -6.27 1.99 15.30
CA SER A 243 -5.78 1.81 16.67
C SER A 243 -6.91 1.85 17.69
N ASN A 244 -6.66 1.32 18.89
CA ASN A 244 -7.63 1.36 19.98
C ASN A 244 -7.87 2.80 20.47
N LEU A 245 -9.06 3.05 20.97
CA LEU A 245 -9.44 4.33 21.58
C LEU A 245 -8.53 4.69 22.75
N SER A 246 -8.13 3.72 23.56
CA SER A 246 -7.26 3.86 24.74
C SER A 246 -5.77 4.01 24.41
N ASP A 247 -5.37 3.97 23.13
CA ASP A 247 -3.97 4.04 22.74
C ASP A 247 -3.49 5.50 22.61
N ASP A 248 -2.95 6.03 23.69
CA ASP A 248 -2.43 7.40 23.74
C ASP A 248 -1.21 7.63 22.85
N ARG A 249 -0.38 6.59 22.62
CA ARG A 249 0.76 6.69 21.72
C ARG A 249 0.30 6.92 20.31
N MET A 250 -0.72 6.17 19.86
CA MET A 250 -1.32 6.33 18.54
C MET A 250 -2.12 7.62 18.43
N ARG A 251 -2.80 8.07 19.51
CA ARG A 251 -3.49 9.38 19.55
C ARG A 251 -2.54 10.52 19.28
N ASN A 252 -1.32 10.45 19.81
CA ASN A 252 -0.31 11.49 19.71
C ASN A 252 0.77 11.22 18.64
N ALA A 253 0.60 10.21 17.81
CA ALA A 253 1.62 9.80 16.83
C ALA A 253 2.05 10.91 15.87
N LYS A 254 1.15 11.84 15.57
CA LYS A 254 1.38 13.00 14.71
C LYS A 254 1.12 14.33 15.44
N SER A 255 1.42 14.39 16.72
CA SER A 255 1.37 15.62 17.52
C SER A 255 2.76 16.25 17.64
N GLY A 256 2.81 17.59 17.69
CA GLY A 256 4.08 18.31 17.77
C GLY A 256 4.88 18.22 16.46
N GLU A 257 6.19 18.27 16.60
CA GLU A 257 7.13 18.23 15.47
C GLU A 257 7.52 16.79 15.13
N TRP A 258 6.64 16.02 14.52
CA TRP A 258 6.88 14.62 14.16
C TRP A 258 7.49 14.43 12.76
N TRP A 259 7.42 15.45 11.90
CA TRP A 259 7.94 15.41 10.53
C TRP A 259 9.45 15.66 10.49
N ASP A 260 10.08 15.18 9.42
CA ASP A 260 11.48 15.45 9.15
C ASP A 260 11.67 16.92 8.73
N ASP A 261 12.78 17.50 9.11
CA ASP A 261 13.20 18.83 8.64
C ASP A 261 14.50 18.72 7.84
N PRO A 262 14.38 18.55 6.50
CA PRO A 262 15.56 18.40 5.64
C PRO A 262 16.45 19.67 5.60
N ALA A 263 15.86 20.86 5.83
CA ALA A 263 16.60 22.11 5.82
C ALA A 263 17.57 22.21 7.00
N GLN A 264 17.23 21.59 8.11
CA GLN A 264 18.07 21.51 9.31
C GLN A 264 18.78 20.15 9.46
N GLY A 265 18.59 19.23 8.53
CA GLY A 265 19.14 17.88 8.59
C GLY A 265 18.54 17.02 9.72
N ILE A 266 17.36 17.38 10.22
CA ILE A 266 16.72 16.68 11.35
C ILE A 266 15.82 15.57 10.79
N LYS A 267 16.12 14.32 11.17
CA LYS A 267 15.24 13.17 10.97
C LYS A 267 14.43 12.91 12.24
N ARG A 268 13.11 12.75 12.10
CA ARG A 268 12.19 12.39 13.19
C ARG A 268 11.36 11.16 12.79
N GLN A 269 10.06 11.32 12.61
CA GLN A 269 9.13 10.25 12.27
C GLN A 269 8.37 10.57 10.98
N GLY A 270 9.07 11.12 9.98
CA GLY A 270 8.49 11.57 8.71
C GLY A 270 7.74 10.49 7.94
N GLN A 271 8.15 9.21 8.09
CA GLN A 271 7.45 8.07 7.50
C GLN A 271 5.98 7.95 7.95
N ARG A 272 5.59 8.51 9.11
CA ARG A 272 4.19 8.52 9.58
C ARG A 272 3.24 9.25 8.63
N ALA A 273 3.75 10.11 7.75
CA ALA A 273 2.96 10.75 6.70
C ALA A 273 2.35 9.76 5.70
N LEU A 274 2.84 8.52 5.65
CA LEU A 274 2.41 7.51 4.67
C LEU A 274 1.09 6.83 5.03
N ALA A 275 0.62 6.94 6.28
CA ALA A 275 -0.65 6.38 6.70
C ALA A 275 -1.53 7.46 7.36
N ASN A 276 -2.80 7.51 7.00
CA ASN A 276 -3.80 8.21 7.79
C ASN A 276 -4.07 7.42 9.07
N ASN A 277 -4.15 8.08 10.20
CA ASN A 277 -4.42 7.42 11.47
C ASN A 277 -5.90 7.59 11.86
N SER A 278 -6.55 6.50 12.25
CA SER A 278 -7.93 6.51 12.73
C SER A 278 -8.09 5.69 14.01
N VAL A 279 -8.97 6.14 14.86
CA VAL A 279 -9.43 5.37 16.01
C VAL A 279 -10.57 4.45 15.60
N ALA A 280 -10.50 3.18 15.97
CA ALA A 280 -11.53 2.18 15.68
C ALA A 280 -12.57 2.16 16.79
N TYR A 281 -13.75 2.72 16.50
CA TYR A 281 -14.91 2.64 17.41
C TYR A 281 -15.64 1.32 17.22
N THR A 282 -15.77 0.54 18.29
CA THR A 282 -16.54 -0.70 18.32
C THR A 282 -18.01 -0.47 18.67
N GLU A 283 -18.30 0.67 19.28
CA GLU A 283 -19.63 1.14 19.65
C GLU A 283 -19.70 2.66 19.52
N LYS A 284 -20.88 3.25 19.74
CA LYS A 284 -21.02 4.70 19.82
C LYS A 284 -20.35 5.21 21.10
N PRO A 285 -19.34 6.08 21.04
CA PRO A 285 -18.71 6.61 22.24
C PRO A 285 -19.67 7.50 23.01
N ASP A 286 -19.47 7.62 24.32
CA ASP A 286 -20.09 8.67 25.12
C ASP A 286 -19.52 10.05 24.73
N MET A 287 -20.16 11.11 25.24
CA MET A 287 -19.83 12.49 24.86
C MET A 287 -18.43 12.90 25.36
N GLU A 288 -18.02 12.48 26.55
CA GLU A 288 -16.73 12.81 27.15
C GLU A 288 -15.59 12.20 26.32
N THR A 289 -15.70 10.93 26.03
CA THR A 289 -14.76 10.18 25.18
C THR A 289 -14.65 10.82 23.80
N PHE A 290 -15.78 11.14 23.18
CA PHE A 290 -15.80 11.78 21.87
C PHE A 290 -15.13 13.16 21.89
N LEU A 291 -15.45 14.01 22.87
CA LEU A 291 -14.85 15.33 23.00
C LEU A 291 -13.35 15.29 23.29
N THR A 292 -12.89 14.28 24.02
CA THR A 292 -11.45 14.05 24.26
C THR A 292 -10.72 13.79 22.96
N GLU A 293 -11.23 12.87 22.11
CA GLU A 293 -10.65 12.59 20.79
C GLU A 293 -10.72 13.82 19.88
N TRP A 294 -11.87 14.51 19.84
CA TRP A 294 -12.04 15.72 19.04
C TRP A 294 -11.06 16.82 19.44
N THR A 295 -10.88 17.04 20.73
CA THR A 295 -9.93 18.03 21.26
C THR A 295 -8.49 17.67 20.88
N SER A 296 -8.13 16.39 20.98
CA SER A 296 -6.80 15.91 20.56
C SER A 296 -6.58 16.16 19.06
N LEU A 297 -7.56 15.85 18.23
CA LEU A 297 -7.52 16.09 16.78
C LEU A 297 -7.30 17.57 16.45
N VAL A 298 -8.03 18.46 17.11
CA VAL A 298 -7.87 19.92 16.93
C VAL A 298 -6.48 20.38 17.37
N LYS A 299 -6.00 19.92 18.53
CA LYS A 299 -4.70 20.32 19.10
C LYS A 299 -3.51 19.79 18.28
N SER A 300 -3.63 18.61 17.67
CA SER A 300 -2.56 18.02 16.85
C SER A 300 -2.23 18.83 15.60
N LYS A 301 -3.21 19.63 15.10
CA LYS A 301 -3.11 20.39 13.84
C LYS A 301 -2.80 19.53 12.60
N SER A 302 -2.78 18.21 12.75
CA SER A 302 -2.54 17.26 11.65
C SER A 302 -3.84 16.76 10.99
N GLY A 303 -5.01 17.03 11.61
CA GLY A 303 -6.29 16.49 11.17
C GLY A 303 -6.48 15.00 11.51
N GLU A 304 -5.65 14.48 12.40
CA GLU A 304 -5.65 13.07 12.83
C GLU A 304 -5.63 12.97 14.37
N ARG A 305 -6.18 11.91 14.94
CA ARG A 305 -6.66 10.69 14.26
C ARG A 305 -8.13 10.83 13.90
N GLY A 306 -8.49 10.27 12.73
CA GLY A 306 -9.86 10.23 12.24
C GLY A 306 -10.73 9.18 12.96
N ILE A 307 -11.99 9.07 12.55
CA ILE A 307 -12.97 8.15 13.14
C ILE A 307 -13.24 7.01 12.16
N PHE A 308 -13.08 5.76 12.62
CA PHE A 308 -13.51 4.56 11.91
C PHE A 308 -14.54 3.81 12.74
N SER A 309 -15.77 3.68 12.26
CA SER A 309 -16.85 2.97 12.96
C SER A 309 -16.99 1.53 12.46
N ARG A 310 -16.61 0.55 13.27
CA ARG A 310 -16.82 -0.88 12.97
C ARG A 310 -18.29 -1.25 12.88
N VAL A 311 -19.14 -0.61 13.70
CA VAL A 311 -20.60 -0.84 13.67
C VAL A 311 -21.20 -0.41 12.35
N ALA A 312 -20.85 0.80 11.88
CA ALA A 312 -21.32 1.31 10.60
C ALA A 312 -20.79 0.45 9.42
N SER A 313 -19.53 0.07 9.47
CA SER A 313 -18.92 -0.79 8.44
C SER A 313 -19.59 -2.15 8.35
N LYS A 314 -19.90 -2.80 9.49
CA LYS A 314 -20.63 -4.07 9.52
C LYS A 314 -22.04 -3.93 8.95
N LYS A 315 -22.78 -2.87 9.32
CA LYS A 315 -24.12 -2.61 8.79
C LYS A 315 -24.12 -2.37 7.28
N GLN A 316 -23.08 -1.73 6.76
CA GLN A 316 -22.96 -1.46 5.32
C GLN A 316 -22.54 -2.70 4.53
N ALA A 317 -21.65 -3.52 5.07
CA ALA A 317 -21.22 -4.76 4.43
C ALA A 317 -22.32 -5.85 4.39
N ALA A 318 -23.31 -5.77 5.27
CA ALA A 318 -24.44 -6.72 5.31
C ALA A 318 -25.57 -6.40 4.30
N LYS A 319 -25.45 -5.31 3.54
CA LYS A 319 -26.37 -4.91 2.45
C LYS A 319 -25.84 -5.38 1.12
#